data_457fbe7708cb8d34b0fcd4dd5b44c193
#
_entry.id   457fbe7708cb8d34b0fcd4dd5b44c193
#
_cell.length_a   1.000
_cell.length_b   1.000
_cell.length_c   1.000
_cell.angle_alpha   90.00
_cell.angle_beta   90.00
_cell.angle_gamma   90.00
#
_symmetry.space_group_name_H-M   'P 1'
#
loop_
_entity.id
_entity.type
_entity.pdbx_description
1 polymer ?
#
loop_
_entity_poly.entity_id
_entity_poly.type
_entity_poly.pdbx_seq_one_letter_code
_entity_poly.pdbx_strand_id
1 'polypeptide(L)'
;MNSGEINLLDPLVFEDKVPHEWFTHLRHHAPVYRHPEPNGPGFWVLTRYDDVVEVGRDGVTYSSEQSRGGVVALEDAEAAADISAQGRMMLTMDAPDHTRYRSLVNRGFTPRMINALTTHIREMVTKILDPALEKRDCDFVTDVAAELPLQVIAEMLGVPFEDRHKLFEWSNRMIGSKDPEYAVSMDKVQQAAIEMYMYSNELAKQRREEPRDDIVTALLNADLEGDKLSEMDFNVFFLLLAVAGNETTRNAMSHGMNALIENPEQFVMLVENPALMPSATEEILRWASPVMFFRRNVTRDTEIRGQKIKAGDKVSIWYISANRDEEIFPDPFTFDIRRTPNQHVAFGGGGPHFCLGASLARLEMSILFEELVKRVASVERTGPVKRLRSNFINGLKHLPVHLTPSARKAA
;
A
#
# COMPACT_ATOMS: atom_id res chain seq x y z
N MET A 1 -5.47 -6.03 -29.83
CA MET A 1 -4.38 -6.51 -28.96
C MET A 1 -4.52 -8.00 -28.81
N ASN A 2 -3.44 -8.75 -28.91
CA ASN A 2 -3.45 -10.20 -28.66
C ASN A 2 -3.06 -10.43 -27.19
N SER A 3 -3.81 -11.26 -26.45
CA SER A 3 -3.50 -11.54 -25.03
C SER A 3 -2.09 -12.14 -24.83
N GLY A 4 -1.51 -12.78 -25.87
CA GLY A 4 -0.14 -13.30 -25.83
C GLY A 4 0.98 -12.22 -25.78
N GLU A 5 0.63 -10.94 -25.98
CA GLU A 5 1.57 -9.82 -25.89
C GLU A 5 1.61 -9.21 -24.48
N ILE A 6 0.69 -9.64 -23.58
CA ILE A 6 0.59 -9.12 -22.22
C ILE A 6 1.63 -9.79 -21.33
N ASN A 7 2.54 -8.99 -20.76
CA ASN A 7 3.56 -9.47 -19.82
C ASN A 7 3.49 -8.71 -18.48
N LEU A 8 2.70 -9.24 -17.56
CA LEU A 8 2.52 -8.66 -16.22
C LEU A 8 3.69 -8.90 -15.26
N LEU A 9 4.70 -9.68 -15.69
CA LEU A 9 5.92 -9.92 -14.91
C LEU A 9 6.99 -8.84 -15.16
N ASP A 10 6.91 -8.09 -16.26
CA ASP A 10 7.92 -7.09 -16.60
C ASP A 10 7.70 -5.76 -15.86
N PRO A 11 8.52 -5.42 -14.85
CA PRO A 11 8.36 -4.17 -14.11
C PRO A 11 8.71 -2.92 -14.93
N LEU A 12 9.44 -3.04 -16.05
CA LEU A 12 9.77 -1.91 -16.92
C LEU A 12 8.52 -1.29 -17.56
N VAL A 13 7.53 -2.13 -17.89
CA VAL A 13 6.26 -1.64 -18.43
C VAL A 13 5.56 -0.73 -17.43
N PHE A 14 5.60 -1.10 -16.13
CA PHE A 14 4.96 -0.34 -15.06
C PHE A 14 5.75 0.91 -14.65
N GLU A 15 7.05 0.97 -14.93
CA GLU A 15 7.86 2.17 -14.74
C GLU A 15 7.46 3.29 -15.70
N ASP A 16 7.14 2.96 -16.95
CA ASP A 16 6.62 3.95 -17.91
C ASP A 16 5.20 4.39 -17.52
N LYS A 17 4.28 3.45 -17.46
CA LYS A 17 2.87 3.65 -17.05
C LYS A 17 2.22 2.34 -16.61
N VAL A 18 1.14 2.44 -15.84
CA VAL A 18 0.27 1.27 -15.66
C VAL A 18 -0.40 0.94 -16.98
N PRO A 19 -0.26 -0.30 -17.50
CA PRO A 19 -0.82 -0.70 -18.79
C PRO A 19 -2.34 -0.97 -18.67
N HIS A 20 -3.12 0.09 -18.43
CA HIS A 20 -4.57 -0.01 -18.25
C HIS A 20 -5.28 -0.61 -19.46
N GLU A 21 -4.76 -0.41 -20.65
CA GLU A 21 -5.24 -1.01 -21.88
C GLU A 21 -5.17 -2.53 -21.88
N TRP A 22 -4.15 -3.13 -21.22
CA TRP A 22 -4.06 -4.58 -21.04
C TRP A 22 -5.16 -5.09 -20.12
N PHE A 23 -5.37 -4.41 -18.99
CA PHE A 23 -6.42 -4.79 -18.04
C PHE A 23 -7.81 -4.62 -18.63
N THR A 24 -8.07 -3.55 -19.40
CA THR A 24 -9.34 -3.36 -20.12
C THR A 24 -9.57 -4.49 -21.13
N HIS A 25 -8.54 -4.83 -21.93
CA HIS A 25 -8.63 -5.95 -22.86
C HIS A 25 -8.95 -7.27 -22.14
N LEU A 26 -8.24 -7.56 -21.03
CA LEU A 26 -8.48 -8.77 -20.26
C LEU A 26 -9.89 -8.80 -19.65
N ARG A 27 -10.37 -7.69 -19.05
CA ARG A 27 -11.73 -7.65 -18.50
C ARG A 27 -12.81 -7.99 -19.55
N HIS A 28 -12.62 -7.55 -20.78
CA HIS A 28 -13.60 -7.75 -21.84
C HIS A 28 -13.50 -9.11 -22.53
N HIS A 29 -12.30 -9.64 -22.71
CA HIS A 29 -12.07 -10.80 -23.60
C HIS A 29 -11.56 -12.05 -22.88
N ALA A 30 -10.87 -11.88 -21.74
CA ALA A 30 -10.28 -12.98 -20.98
C ALA A 30 -10.19 -12.61 -19.48
N PRO A 31 -11.34 -12.40 -18.78
CA PRO A 31 -11.34 -11.92 -17.40
C PRO A 31 -10.64 -12.86 -16.41
N VAL A 32 -10.56 -14.13 -16.74
CA VAL A 32 -9.77 -15.17 -16.06
C VAL A 32 -8.73 -15.65 -17.05
N TYR A 33 -7.55 -15.01 -17.03
CA TYR A 33 -6.49 -15.22 -18.01
C TYR A 33 -5.35 -16.08 -17.44
N ARG A 34 -4.92 -17.13 -18.20
CA ARG A 34 -3.74 -17.91 -17.83
C ARG A 34 -2.48 -17.22 -18.36
N HIS A 35 -1.76 -16.54 -17.46
CA HIS A 35 -0.49 -15.87 -17.77
C HIS A 35 0.66 -16.89 -17.75
N PRO A 36 1.52 -16.92 -18.79
CA PRO A 36 2.69 -17.77 -18.78
C PRO A 36 3.72 -17.29 -17.76
N GLU A 37 4.54 -18.22 -17.28
CA GLU A 37 5.68 -17.96 -16.40
C GLU A 37 6.92 -18.63 -17.01
N PRO A 38 8.05 -17.94 -17.17
CA PRO A 38 9.21 -18.47 -17.89
C PRO A 38 9.77 -19.78 -17.31
N ASN A 39 9.78 -19.90 -15.99
CA ASN A 39 10.36 -21.04 -15.27
C ASN A 39 9.34 -21.70 -14.31
N GLY A 40 8.07 -21.67 -14.65
CA GLY A 40 7.02 -22.20 -13.79
C GLY A 40 5.76 -22.57 -14.53
N PRO A 41 4.71 -22.99 -13.77
CA PRO A 41 3.45 -23.45 -14.35
C PRO A 41 2.59 -22.31 -14.89
N GLY A 42 2.96 -21.04 -14.67
CA GLY A 42 2.10 -19.89 -14.92
C GLY A 42 1.13 -19.63 -13.77
N PHE A 43 0.32 -18.59 -13.92
CA PHE A 43 -0.68 -18.19 -12.92
C PHE A 43 -1.94 -17.65 -13.57
N TRP A 44 -3.05 -17.69 -12.84
CA TRP A 44 -4.30 -17.09 -13.25
C TRP A 44 -4.34 -15.61 -12.88
N VAL A 45 -4.81 -14.78 -13.79
CA VAL A 45 -4.97 -13.33 -13.65
C VAL A 45 -6.46 -13.01 -13.58
N LEU A 46 -6.91 -12.45 -12.47
CA LEU A 46 -8.29 -12.01 -12.30
C LEU A 46 -8.35 -10.48 -12.37
N THR A 47 -9.14 -9.97 -13.29
CA THR A 47 -9.20 -8.55 -13.62
C THR A 47 -10.54 -7.89 -13.32
N ARG A 48 -11.62 -8.67 -13.15
CA ARG A 48 -12.97 -8.19 -12.82
C ARG A 48 -13.12 -7.96 -11.33
N TYR A 49 -13.89 -6.94 -10.97
CA TYR A 49 -14.15 -6.54 -9.59
C TYR A 49 -14.74 -7.68 -8.75
N ASP A 50 -15.81 -8.32 -9.24
CA ASP A 50 -16.50 -9.36 -8.48
C ASP A 50 -15.60 -10.56 -8.20
N ASP A 51 -14.76 -10.98 -9.16
CA ASP A 51 -13.82 -12.09 -9.01
C ASP A 51 -12.75 -11.75 -7.96
N VAL A 52 -12.25 -10.50 -7.94
CA VAL A 52 -11.30 -10.00 -6.96
C VAL A 52 -11.89 -10.00 -5.55
N VAL A 53 -13.17 -9.59 -5.42
CA VAL A 53 -13.90 -9.59 -4.14
C VAL A 53 -14.17 -11.02 -3.66
N GLU A 54 -14.62 -11.90 -4.54
CA GLU A 54 -14.88 -13.31 -4.23
C GLU A 54 -13.63 -14.00 -3.68
N VAL A 55 -12.52 -13.93 -4.42
CA VAL A 55 -11.25 -14.54 -4.03
C VAL A 55 -10.69 -13.91 -2.76
N GLY A 56 -10.83 -12.59 -2.59
CA GLY A 56 -10.39 -11.90 -1.37
C GLY A 56 -11.12 -12.33 -0.10
N ARG A 57 -12.36 -12.79 -0.23
CA ARG A 57 -13.22 -13.22 0.90
C ARG A 57 -13.09 -14.70 1.25
N ASP A 58 -12.77 -15.56 0.30
CA ASP A 58 -12.63 -16.99 0.51
C ASP A 58 -11.19 -17.40 0.81
N GLY A 59 -10.73 -17.13 2.04
CA GLY A 59 -9.41 -17.54 2.51
C GLY A 59 -9.24 -19.06 2.69
N VAL A 60 -10.30 -19.84 2.57
CA VAL A 60 -10.21 -21.31 2.65
C VAL A 60 -9.79 -21.92 1.31
N THR A 61 -10.42 -21.47 0.23
CA THR A 61 -10.08 -21.92 -1.13
C THR A 61 -8.82 -21.23 -1.64
N TYR A 62 -8.60 -19.96 -1.29
CA TYR A 62 -7.53 -19.11 -1.81
C TYR A 62 -6.59 -18.67 -0.69
N SER A 63 -5.65 -19.56 -0.37
CA SER A 63 -4.69 -19.43 0.73
C SER A 63 -3.68 -18.30 0.51
N SER A 64 -3.33 -17.65 1.62
CA SER A 64 -2.23 -16.68 1.69
C SER A 64 -0.93 -17.29 2.23
N GLU A 65 -0.95 -18.56 2.64
CA GLU A 65 0.15 -19.22 3.35
C GLU A 65 1.50 -19.11 2.64
N GLN A 66 2.53 -18.74 3.43
CA GLN A 66 3.91 -18.63 2.95
C GLN A 66 4.44 -19.96 2.42
N SER A 67 4.11 -21.07 3.08
CA SER A 67 4.51 -22.42 2.66
C SER A 67 3.99 -22.82 1.28
N ARG A 68 3.00 -22.11 0.76
CA ARG A 68 2.44 -22.28 -0.59
C ARG A 68 2.94 -21.24 -1.58
N GLY A 69 3.85 -20.32 -1.17
CA GLY A 69 4.43 -19.27 -2.00
C GLY A 69 3.97 -17.84 -1.67
N GLY A 70 3.23 -17.66 -0.57
CA GLY A 70 2.83 -16.35 -0.07
C GLY A 70 1.91 -15.55 -1.00
N VAL A 71 2.02 -14.22 -0.96
CA VAL A 71 1.04 -13.33 -1.61
C VAL A 71 1.64 -12.24 -2.50
N VAL A 72 2.95 -12.00 -2.43
CA VAL A 72 3.60 -10.86 -3.12
C VAL A 72 4.18 -11.27 -4.46
N ALA A 73 4.95 -12.37 -4.50
CA ALA A 73 5.65 -12.81 -5.69
C ALA A 73 4.73 -13.61 -6.64
N LEU A 74 4.74 -13.28 -7.92
CA LEU A 74 4.01 -14.04 -8.96
C LEU A 74 4.79 -15.29 -9.38
N GLU A 75 6.12 -15.22 -9.37
CA GLU A 75 7.02 -16.31 -9.72
C GLU A 75 7.42 -17.09 -8.47
N ASP A 76 7.45 -18.43 -8.58
CA ASP A 76 7.81 -19.29 -7.44
C ASP A 76 9.27 -19.15 -7.03
N ALA A 77 10.17 -18.86 -7.99
CA ALA A 77 11.57 -18.60 -7.71
C ALA A 77 11.77 -17.32 -6.87
N GLU A 78 10.99 -16.27 -7.15
CA GLU A 78 10.99 -15.03 -6.37
C GLU A 78 10.43 -15.25 -4.96
N ALA A 79 9.33 -16.01 -4.85
CA ALA A 79 8.73 -16.36 -3.56
C ALA A 79 9.68 -17.15 -2.66
N ALA A 80 10.48 -18.06 -3.24
CA ALA A 80 11.45 -18.86 -2.50
C ALA A 80 12.66 -18.05 -2.01
N ALA A 81 12.96 -16.91 -2.64
CA ALA A 81 14.08 -16.04 -2.27
C ALA A 81 13.72 -15.01 -1.19
N ASP A 82 12.46 -14.93 -0.79
CA ASP A 82 11.99 -13.94 0.19
C ASP A 82 12.50 -14.26 1.61
N ILE A 83 13.37 -13.39 2.15
CA ILE A 83 13.92 -13.54 3.51
C ILE A 83 12.85 -13.46 4.60
N SER A 84 11.74 -12.76 4.36
CA SER A 84 10.63 -12.69 5.30
C SER A 84 9.91 -14.03 5.50
N ALA A 85 10.15 -14.99 4.58
CA ALA A 85 9.65 -16.35 4.69
C ALA A 85 10.23 -17.14 5.88
N GLN A 86 11.29 -16.64 6.52
CA GLN A 86 11.89 -17.29 7.69
C GLN A 86 11.08 -17.11 8.98
N GLY A 87 10.20 -16.10 9.04
CA GLY A 87 9.33 -15.82 10.17
C GLY A 87 7.84 -15.91 9.79
N ARG A 88 6.98 -15.77 10.79
CA ARG A 88 5.52 -15.83 10.64
C ARG A 88 4.96 -14.44 10.38
N MET A 89 4.84 -14.06 9.10
CA MET A 89 4.28 -12.77 8.71
C MET A 89 2.75 -12.86 8.64
N MET A 90 2.03 -11.99 9.35
CA MET A 90 0.56 -11.97 9.37
C MET A 90 -0.05 -11.89 7.96
N LEU A 91 0.59 -11.19 7.02
CA LEU A 91 0.14 -11.07 5.63
C LEU A 91 0.11 -12.42 4.88
N THR A 92 1.02 -13.33 5.25
CA THR A 92 1.21 -14.64 4.61
C THR A 92 0.80 -15.80 5.53
N MET A 93 -0.31 -15.63 6.25
CA MET A 93 -0.94 -16.64 7.11
C MET A 93 -2.39 -16.86 6.71
N ASP A 94 -2.89 -18.05 6.98
CA ASP A 94 -4.31 -18.37 6.97
C ASP A 94 -4.86 -18.52 8.40
N ALA A 95 -6.19 -18.56 8.53
CA ALA A 95 -6.83 -18.89 9.80
C ALA A 95 -6.50 -20.34 10.22
N PRO A 96 -6.32 -20.63 11.50
CA PRO A 96 -6.58 -19.78 12.68
C PRO A 96 -5.43 -18.83 13.03
N ASP A 97 -4.21 -19.08 12.58
CA ASP A 97 -3.02 -18.32 12.97
C ASP A 97 -3.13 -16.84 12.57
N HIS A 98 -3.57 -16.54 11.34
CA HIS A 98 -3.82 -15.16 10.92
C HIS A 98 -4.74 -14.43 11.91
N THR A 99 -5.84 -15.05 12.33
CA THR A 99 -6.81 -14.44 13.25
C THR A 99 -6.18 -14.13 14.60
N ARG A 100 -5.35 -15.04 15.12
CA ARG A 100 -4.62 -14.88 16.39
C ARG A 100 -3.64 -13.71 16.31
N TYR A 101 -2.78 -13.68 15.29
CA TYR A 101 -1.79 -12.63 15.11
C TYR A 101 -2.44 -11.26 14.86
N ARG A 102 -3.48 -11.21 14.05
CA ARG A 102 -4.22 -9.97 13.79
C ARG A 102 -4.85 -9.39 15.05
N SER A 103 -5.33 -10.24 15.95
CA SER A 103 -5.96 -9.80 17.21
C SER A 103 -5.02 -9.01 18.11
N LEU A 104 -3.69 -9.27 18.05
CA LEU A 104 -2.68 -8.58 18.85
C LEU A 104 -2.66 -7.07 18.59
N VAL A 105 -2.85 -6.68 17.34
CA VAL A 105 -2.74 -5.27 16.92
C VAL A 105 -4.07 -4.60 16.64
N ASN A 106 -5.15 -5.35 16.44
CA ASN A 106 -6.47 -4.78 16.10
C ASN A 106 -6.91 -3.66 17.07
N ARG A 107 -6.56 -3.77 18.36
CA ARG A 107 -6.92 -2.78 19.38
C ARG A 107 -6.31 -1.40 19.10
N GLY A 108 -5.08 -1.35 18.57
CA GLY A 108 -4.37 -0.12 18.20
C GLY A 108 -4.92 0.53 16.93
N PHE A 109 -5.65 -0.22 16.08
CA PHE A 109 -6.15 0.25 14.79
C PHE A 109 -7.68 0.42 14.73
N THR A 110 -8.36 0.43 15.90
CA THR A 110 -9.81 0.71 15.91
C THR A 110 -10.09 2.15 15.47
N PRO A 111 -11.23 2.41 14.81
CA PRO A 111 -11.61 3.79 14.41
C PRO A 111 -11.56 4.80 15.57
N ARG A 112 -11.91 4.37 16.78
CA ARG A 112 -11.84 5.22 17.98
C ARG A 112 -10.41 5.64 18.31
N MET A 113 -9.47 4.69 18.29
CA MET A 113 -8.05 4.96 18.57
C MET A 113 -7.43 5.82 17.47
N ILE A 114 -7.72 5.50 16.22
CA ILE A 114 -7.25 6.29 15.08
C ILE A 114 -7.78 7.72 15.11
N ASN A 115 -9.07 7.92 15.39
CA ASN A 115 -9.65 9.27 15.51
C ASN A 115 -9.02 10.10 16.65
N ALA A 116 -8.53 9.47 17.71
CA ALA A 116 -7.81 10.18 18.78
C ALA A 116 -6.49 10.81 18.28
N LEU A 117 -5.91 10.33 17.19
CA LEU A 117 -4.70 10.87 16.58
C LEU A 117 -4.96 12.14 15.72
N THR A 118 -6.21 12.52 15.47
CA THR A 118 -6.57 13.58 14.51
C THR A 118 -5.81 14.89 14.76
N THR A 119 -5.81 15.39 16.01
CA THR A 119 -5.13 16.66 16.36
C THR A 119 -3.62 16.54 16.15
N HIS A 120 -3.04 15.44 16.59
CA HIS A 120 -1.62 15.19 16.49
C HIS A 120 -1.13 15.06 15.04
N ILE A 121 -1.87 14.29 14.20
CA ILE A 121 -1.58 14.18 12.76
C ILE A 121 -1.69 15.56 12.09
N ARG A 122 -2.65 16.40 12.47
CA ARG A 122 -2.78 17.76 11.93
C ARG A 122 -1.60 18.64 12.27
N GLU A 123 -1.06 18.53 13.48
CA GLU A 123 0.17 19.22 13.88
C GLU A 123 1.39 18.74 13.07
N MET A 124 1.51 17.42 12.83
CA MET A 124 2.55 16.85 11.97
C MET A 124 2.45 17.40 10.55
N VAL A 125 1.25 17.37 9.95
CA VAL A 125 1.00 17.92 8.60
C VAL A 125 1.38 19.39 8.52
N THR A 126 1.07 20.19 9.54
CA THR A 126 1.44 21.60 9.59
C THR A 126 2.96 21.75 9.53
N LYS A 127 3.70 21.01 10.37
CA LYS A 127 5.19 21.04 10.41
C LYS A 127 5.82 20.55 9.10
N ILE A 128 5.18 19.64 8.38
CA ILE A 128 5.65 19.14 7.08
C ILE A 128 5.40 20.17 5.97
N LEU A 129 4.21 20.80 5.98
CA LEU A 129 3.85 21.76 4.93
C LEU A 129 4.53 23.12 5.08
N ASP A 130 4.87 23.57 6.29
CA ASP A 130 5.51 24.87 6.51
C ASP A 130 6.78 25.05 5.67
N PRO A 131 7.82 24.18 5.75
CA PRO A 131 9.02 24.33 4.96
C PRO A 131 8.78 24.17 3.45
N ALA A 132 7.82 23.33 3.03
CA ALA A 132 7.47 23.16 1.63
C ALA A 132 6.84 24.45 1.04
N LEU A 133 5.98 25.11 1.82
CA LEU A 133 5.36 26.38 1.44
C LEU A 133 6.34 27.57 1.46
N GLU A 134 7.33 27.55 2.35
CA GLU A 134 8.40 28.57 2.35
C GLU A 134 9.29 28.45 1.13
N LYS A 135 9.70 27.24 0.78
CA LYS A 135 10.51 26.96 -0.43
C LYS A 135 9.73 27.15 -1.72
N ARG A 136 8.42 26.85 -1.73
CA ARG A 136 7.51 26.80 -2.87
C ARG A 136 7.84 25.69 -3.87
N ASP A 137 9.10 25.54 -4.25
CA ASP A 137 9.58 24.48 -5.14
C ASP A 137 10.06 23.30 -4.27
N CYS A 138 9.41 22.15 -4.42
CA CYS A 138 9.72 20.95 -3.66
C CYS A 138 9.42 19.68 -4.47
N ASP A 139 9.94 18.55 -4.01
CA ASP A 139 9.48 17.24 -4.47
C ASP A 139 8.35 16.78 -3.54
N PHE A 140 7.12 16.78 -4.05
CA PHE A 140 5.96 16.41 -3.23
C PHE A 140 6.05 15.01 -2.65
N VAL A 141 6.71 14.07 -3.33
CA VAL A 141 6.87 12.70 -2.83
C VAL A 141 7.77 12.66 -1.60
N THR A 142 8.97 13.22 -1.70
CA THR A 142 9.98 13.11 -0.63
C THR A 142 9.80 14.14 0.48
N ASP A 143 9.36 15.35 0.14
CA ASP A 143 9.30 16.46 1.09
C ASP A 143 7.95 16.54 1.83
N VAL A 144 6.91 15.89 1.30
CA VAL A 144 5.55 15.95 1.87
C VAL A 144 4.94 14.57 2.06
N ALA A 145 4.71 13.81 0.98
CA ALA A 145 3.91 12.59 1.02
C ALA A 145 4.60 11.44 1.78
N ALA A 146 5.94 11.39 1.81
CA ALA A 146 6.68 10.37 2.53
C ALA A 146 6.79 10.68 4.03
N GLU A 147 6.89 11.96 4.40
CA GLU A 147 7.15 12.37 5.78
C GLU A 147 6.00 12.02 6.72
N LEU A 148 4.74 12.23 6.29
CA LEU A 148 3.60 12.01 7.18
C LEU A 148 3.43 10.56 7.60
N PRO A 149 3.24 9.58 6.70
CA PRO A 149 3.05 8.18 7.10
C PRO A 149 4.29 7.61 7.80
N LEU A 150 5.49 8.08 7.42
CA LEU A 150 6.73 7.68 8.08
C LEU A 150 6.77 8.11 9.55
N GLN A 151 6.40 9.36 9.84
CA GLN A 151 6.38 9.87 11.23
C GLN A 151 5.30 9.15 12.04
N VAL A 152 4.11 8.96 11.49
CA VAL A 152 3.00 8.30 12.17
C VAL A 152 3.33 6.85 12.51
N ILE A 153 3.85 6.06 11.54
CA ILE A 153 4.17 4.65 11.81
C ILE A 153 5.39 4.51 12.73
N ALA A 154 6.39 5.37 12.62
CA ALA A 154 7.54 5.38 13.52
C ALA A 154 7.10 5.64 14.97
N GLU A 155 6.24 6.63 15.20
CA GLU A 155 5.70 6.93 16.52
C GLU A 155 4.86 5.78 17.07
N MET A 156 3.96 5.20 16.27
CA MET A 156 3.14 4.05 16.69
C MET A 156 4.00 2.83 17.06
N LEU A 157 5.11 2.61 16.37
CA LEU A 157 6.08 1.55 16.68
C LEU A 157 6.99 1.92 17.87
N GLY A 158 7.01 3.18 18.31
CA GLY A 158 7.90 3.67 19.36
C GLY A 158 9.34 3.93 18.89
N VAL A 159 9.54 4.10 17.59
CA VAL A 159 10.83 4.47 16.99
C VAL A 159 11.13 5.95 17.28
N PRO A 160 12.33 6.30 17.78
CA PRO A 160 12.74 7.69 17.96
C PRO A 160 12.63 8.49 16.66
N PHE A 161 12.23 9.77 16.79
CA PHE A 161 12.01 10.64 15.62
C PHE A 161 13.25 10.76 14.72
N GLU A 162 14.45 10.81 15.31
CA GLU A 162 15.74 10.88 14.61
C GLU A 162 16.05 9.62 13.78
N ASP A 163 15.48 8.47 14.14
CA ASP A 163 15.72 7.20 13.47
C ASP A 163 14.71 6.89 12.35
N ARG A 164 13.65 7.69 12.20
CA ARG A 164 12.58 7.43 11.21
C ARG A 164 13.08 7.28 9.78
N HIS A 165 14.12 8.02 9.40
CA HIS A 165 14.71 7.95 8.06
C HIS A 165 15.39 6.59 7.78
N LYS A 166 15.81 5.85 8.79
CA LYS A 166 16.30 4.48 8.63
C LYS A 166 15.18 3.56 8.14
N LEU A 167 13.96 3.69 8.73
CA LEU A 167 12.80 2.93 8.27
C LEU A 167 12.48 3.25 6.80
N PHE A 168 12.53 4.52 6.41
CA PHE A 168 12.31 4.96 5.04
C PHE A 168 13.30 4.34 4.06
N GLU A 169 14.60 4.39 4.40
CA GLU A 169 15.65 3.84 3.56
C GLU A 169 15.52 2.32 3.40
N TRP A 170 15.31 1.59 4.49
CA TRP A 170 15.13 0.13 4.45
C TRP A 170 13.87 -0.26 3.68
N SER A 171 12.75 0.44 3.88
CA SER A 171 11.50 0.20 3.15
C SER A 171 11.68 0.41 1.65
N ASN A 172 12.32 1.50 1.23
CA ASN A 172 12.60 1.79 -0.18
C ASN A 172 13.46 0.69 -0.83
N ARG A 173 14.51 0.20 -0.14
CA ARG A 173 15.36 -0.88 -0.65
C ARG A 173 14.58 -2.19 -0.84
N MET A 174 13.70 -2.52 0.10
CA MET A 174 12.90 -3.76 0.03
C MET A 174 11.80 -3.68 -1.04
N ILE A 175 10.99 -2.63 -1.02
CA ILE A 175 9.88 -2.46 -1.97
C ILE A 175 10.37 -2.16 -3.38
N GLY A 176 11.45 -1.38 -3.48
CA GLY A 176 12.10 -1.03 -4.75
C GLY A 176 13.16 -2.04 -5.19
N SER A 177 13.04 -3.30 -4.84
CA SER A 177 14.04 -4.35 -5.15
C SER A 177 14.37 -4.50 -6.64
N LYS A 178 13.45 -4.10 -7.53
CA LYS A 178 13.61 -4.10 -9.00
C LYS A 178 13.96 -2.72 -9.57
N ASP A 179 14.02 -1.67 -8.71
CA ASP A 179 14.29 -0.29 -9.12
C ASP A 179 15.75 0.06 -8.87
N PRO A 180 16.52 0.51 -9.90
CA PRO A 180 17.95 0.77 -9.79
C PRO A 180 18.29 1.98 -8.90
N GLU A 181 17.34 2.84 -8.57
CA GLU A 181 17.53 3.98 -7.67
C GLU A 181 17.54 3.52 -6.20
N TYR A 182 16.77 2.49 -5.86
CA TYR A 182 16.62 2.02 -4.48
C TYR A 182 17.40 0.75 -4.16
N ALA A 183 17.51 -0.17 -5.11
CA ALA A 183 18.21 -1.43 -4.91
C ALA A 183 19.15 -1.75 -6.10
N VAL A 184 20.43 -1.75 -5.81
CA VAL A 184 21.48 -2.06 -6.81
C VAL A 184 21.66 -3.58 -6.96
N SER A 185 21.28 -4.36 -5.93
CA SER A 185 21.39 -5.83 -5.90
C SER A 185 20.49 -6.46 -4.86
N MET A 186 20.19 -7.76 -5.01
CA MET A 186 19.42 -8.54 -4.00
C MET A 186 20.12 -8.57 -2.63
N ASP A 187 21.46 -8.56 -2.59
CA ASP A 187 22.20 -8.49 -1.33
C ASP A 187 21.85 -7.22 -0.54
N LYS A 188 21.63 -6.09 -1.23
CA LYS A 188 21.22 -4.84 -0.59
C LYS A 188 19.79 -4.89 -0.04
N VAL A 189 18.91 -5.61 -0.71
CA VAL A 189 17.53 -5.87 -0.23
C VAL A 189 17.57 -6.71 1.05
N GLN A 190 18.32 -7.80 1.05
CA GLN A 190 18.48 -8.68 2.21
C GLN A 190 19.17 -7.94 3.36
N GLN A 191 20.18 -7.13 3.07
CA GLN A 191 20.85 -6.30 4.06
C GLN A 191 19.86 -5.34 4.75
N ALA A 192 18.97 -4.70 4.01
CA ALA A 192 17.97 -3.79 4.58
C ALA A 192 17.03 -4.51 5.57
N ALA A 193 16.57 -5.73 5.23
CA ALA A 193 15.76 -6.53 6.13
C ALA A 193 16.51 -6.94 7.41
N ILE A 194 17.79 -7.34 7.28
CA ILE A 194 18.65 -7.69 8.42
C ILE A 194 18.87 -6.47 9.32
N GLU A 195 19.19 -5.31 8.75
CA GLU A 195 19.39 -4.06 9.49
C GLU A 195 18.12 -3.67 10.27
N MET A 196 16.94 -3.82 9.65
CA MET A 196 15.66 -3.59 10.32
C MET A 196 15.40 -4.58 11.46
N TYR A 197 15.75 -5.86 11.30
CA TYR A 197 15.64 -6.87 12.36
C TYR A 197 16.57 -6.57 13.54
N MET A 198 17.83 -6.20 13.27
CA MET A 198 18.76 -5.79 14.31
C MET A 198 18.24 -4.58 15.08
N TYR A 199 17.71 -3.59 14.37
CA TYR A 199 17.12 -2.40 14.98
C TYR A 199 15.89 -2.73 15.83
N SER A 200 14.97 -3.54 15.32
CA SER A 200 13.78 -3.93 16.07
C SER A 200 14.10 -4.74 17.32
N ASN A 201 15.14 -5.58 17.30
CA ASN A 201 15.63 -6.31 18.48
C ASN A 201 16.21 -5.36 19.54
N GLU A 202 16.99 -4.35 19.14
CA GLU A 202 17.52 -3.36 20.10
C GLU A 202 16.38 -2.53 20.70
N LEU A 203 15.41 -2.11 19.88
CA LEU A 203 14.22 -1.43 20.37
C LEU A 203 13.39 -2.30 21.33
N ALA A 204 13.24 -3.58 21.02
CA ALA A 204 12.57 -4.55 21.89
C ALA A 204 13.28 -4.70 23.26
N LYS A 205 14.61 -4.71 23.28
CA LYS A 205 15.39 -4.75 24.51
C LYS A 205 15.13 -3.51 25.36
N GLN A 206 15.19 -2.33 24.77
CA GLN A 206 14.89 -1.06 25.44
C GLN A 206 13.46 -1.05 26.01
N ARG A 207 12.47 -1.58 25.29
CA ARG A 207 11.06 -1.62 25.73
C ARG A 207 10.79 -2.66 26.82
N ARG A 208 11.61 -3.71 26.94
CA ARG A 208 11.57 -4.61 28.10
C ARG A 208 12.07 -3.96 29.38
N GLU A 209 13.07 -3.06 29.26
CA GLU A 209 13.62 -2.30 30.39
C GLU A 209 12.72 -1.11 30.75
N GLU A 210 12.22 -0.38 29.72
CA GLU A 210 11.38 0.79 29.85
C GLU A 210 10.15 0.68 28.95
N PRO A 211 9.05 0.03 29.40
CA PRO A 211 7.80 -0.07 28.64
C PRO A 211 7.19 1.29 28.34
N ARG A 212 6.66 1.46 27.12
CA ARG A 212 5.95 2.67 26.66
C ARG A 212 4.59 2.30 26.06
N ASP A 213 3.77 3.31 25.84
CA ASP A 213 2.48 3.14 25.13
C ASP A 213 2.71 3.13 23.60
N ASP A 214 3.29 2.03 23.12
CA ASP A 214 3.60 1.79 21.70
C ASP A 214 3.32 0.34 21.30
N ILE A 215 3.28 0.10 19.98
CA ILE A 215 3.00 -1.23 19.42
C ILE A 215 4.10 -2.24 19.81
N VAL A 216 5.37 -1.83 19.88
CA VAL A 216 6.46 -2.71 20.28
C VAL A 216 6.23 -3.25 21.70
N THR A 217 5.93 -2.37 22.66
CA THR A 217 5.57 -2.80 24.02
C THR A 217 4.35 -3.73 24.03
N ALA A 218 3.33 -3.41 23.25
CA ALA A 218 2.13 -4.25 23.15
C ALA A 218 2.45 -5.65 22.60
N LEU A 219 3.28 -5.75 21.55
CA LEU A 219 3.70 -7.01 20.95
C LEU A 219 4.57 -7.86 21.91
N LEU A 220 5.49 -7.22 22.65
CA LEU A 220 6.35 -7.91 23.62
C LEU A 220 5.56 -8.50 24.81
N ASN A 221 4.43 -7.90 25.15
CA ASN A 221 3.54 -8.34 26.22
C ASN A 221 2.37 -9.20 25.70
N ALA A 222 2.31 -9.43 24.38
CA ALA A 222 1.24 -10.22 23.78
C ALA A 222 1.29 -11.68 24.24
N ASP A 223 0.13 -12.22 24.55
CA ASP A 223 -0.07 -13.63 24.90
C ASP A 223 -0.89 -14.29 23.77
N LEU A 224 -0.31 -15.29 23.14
CA LEU A 224 -0.92 -16.13 22.12
C LEU A 224 -1.33 -17.46 22.75
N GLU A 225 -2.36 -17.46 23.60
CA GLU A 225 -2.87 -18.68 24.30
C GLU A 225 -1.79 -19.40 25.15
N GLY A 226 -0.98 -18.61 25.85
CA GLY A 226 0.10 -19.11 26.71
C GLY A 226 1.50 -19.03 26.09
N ASP A 227 1.59 -18.75 24.78
CA ASP A 227 2.87 -18.57 24.09
C ASP A 227 3.14 -17.07 23.80
N LYS A 228 4.40 -16.68 23.83
CA LYS A 228 4.87 -15.36 23.38
C LYS A 228 5.31 -15.42 21.93
N LEU A 229 5.31 -14.26 21.25
CA LEU A 229 5.94 -14.14 19.94
C LEU A 229 7.42 -14.55 20.04
N SER A 230 7.89 -15.38 19.12
CA SER A 230 9.32 -15.61 18.93
C SER A 230 10.01 -14.31 18.52
N GLU A 231 11.33 -14.21 18.72
CA GLU A 231 12.09 -13.05 18.27
C GLU A 231 11.96 -12.82 16.77
N MET A 232 11.98 -13.88 15.98
CA MET A 232 11.82 -13.79 14.53
C MET A 232 10.41 -13.34 14.15
N ASP A 233 9.36 -13.87 14.77
CA ASP A 233 7.98 -13.44 14.50
C ASP A 233 7.78 -11.97 14.86
N PHE A 234 8.37 -11.51 15.97
CA PHE A 234 8.36 -10.10 16.35
C PHE A 234 9.05 -9.23 15.30
N ASN A 235 10.25 -9.62 14.83
CA ASN A 235 10.99 -8.87 13.81
C ASN A 235 10.24 -8.77 12.49
N VAL A 236 9.65 -9.88 12.04
CA VAL A 236 8.83 -9.92 10.81
C VAL A 236 7.56 -9.09 10.97
N PHE A 237 6.97 -9.08 12.17
CA PHE A 237 5.79 -8.24 12.45
C PHE A 237 6.14 -6.75 12.43
N PHE A 238 7.26 -6.36 13.06
CA PHE A 238 7.77 -4.99 13.03
C PHE A 238 8.02 -4.54 11.59
N LEU A 239 8.74 -5.36 10.80
CA LEU A 239 9.01 -5.10 9.40
C LEU A 239 7.70 -4.90 8.60
N LEU A 240 6.72 -5.78 8.78
CA LEU A 240 5.43 -5.70 8.09
C LEU A 240 4.75 -4.35 8.36
N LEU A 241 4.65 -3.93 9.61
CA LEU A 241 3.99 -2.68 9.98
C LEU A 241 4.76 -1.46 9.44
N ALA A 242 6.08 -1.46 9.58
CA ALA A 242 6.92 -0.35 9.11
C ALA A 242 6.81 -0.14 7.59
N VAL A 243 6.85 -1.23 6.81
CA VAL A 243 6.79 -1.17 5.34
C VAL A 243 5.37 -0.89 4.86
N ALA A 244 4.36 -1.63 5.35
CA ALA A 244 2.99 -1.51 4.88
C ALA A 244 2.37 -0.15 5.21
N GLY A 245 2.69 0.42 6.38
CA GLY A 245 2.14 1.69 6.84
C GLY A 245 2.72 2.90 6.12
N ASN A 246 3.98 2.84 5.69
CA ASN A 246 4.67 3.95 5.04
C ASN A 246 4.42 4.01 3.53
N GLU A 247 4.83 2.96 2.81
CA GLU A 247 4.91 2.98 1.33
C GLU A 247 3.57 3.18 0.64
N THR A 248 2.52 2.51 1.12
CA THR A 248 1.22 2.53 0.46
C THR A 248 0.53 3.89 0.60
N THR A 249 0.59 4.49 1.79
CA THR A 249 -0.01 5.80 2.07
C THR A 249 0.73 6.92 1.34
N ARG A 250 2.09 6.89 1.33
CA ARG A 250 2.91 7.80 0.53
C ARG A 250 2.49 7.79 -0.94
N ASN A 251 2.36 6.59 -1.53
CA ASN A 251 2.00 6.48 -2.94
C ASN A 251 0.55 6.92 -3.21
N ALA A 252 -0.39 6.65 -2.30
CA ALA A 252 -1.76 7.17 -2.42
C ALA A 252 -1.79 8.71 -2.43
N MET A 253 -1.07 9.36 -1.50
CA MET A 253 -0.95 10.82 -1.43
C MET A 253 -0.30 11.40 -2.68
N SER A 254 0.79 10.78 -3.14
CA SER A 254 1.53 11.22 -4.32
C SER A 254 0.69 11.14 -5.59
N HIS A 255 -0.03 10.04 -5.81
CA HIS A 255 -0.98 9.89 -6.92
C HIS A 255 -2.17 10.83 -6.80
N GLY A 256 -2.67 11.07 -5.57
CA GLY A 256 -3.74 12.02 -5.33
C GLY A 256 -3.35 13.43 -5.74
N MET A 257 -2.16 13.89 -5.34
CA MET A 257 -1.64 15.18 -5.75
C MET A 257 -1.45 15.26 -7.27
N ASN A 258 -0.85 14.24 -7.87
CA ASN A 258 -0.66 14.21 -9.32
C ASN A 258 -2.01 14.25 -10.07
N ALA A 259 -3.01 13.52 -9.59
CA ALA A 259 -4.36 13.53 -10.18
C ALA A 259 -5.02 14.91 -10.06
N LEU A 260 -4.87 15.61 -8.94
CA LEU A 260 -5.38 16.97 -8.76
C LEU A 260 -4.64 17.99 -9.64
N ILE A 261 -3.35 17.81 -9.90
CA ILE A 261 -2.60 18.66 -10.87
C ILE A 261 -3.08 18.42 -12.30
N GLU A 262 -3.36 17.17 -12.67
CA GLU A 262 -3.84 16.80 -14.00
C GLU A 262 -5.33 17.16 -14.22
N ASN A 263 -6.08 17.39 -13.13
CA ASN A 263 -7.50 17.79 -13.13
C ASN A 263 -7.70 19.01 -12.22
N PRO A 264 -7.20 20.20 -12.62
CA PRO A 264 -7.17 21.39 -11.76
C PRO A 264 -8.55 21.87 -11.31
N GLU A 265 -9.60 21.61 -12.09
CA GLU A 265 -10.98 21.90 -11.70
C GLU A 265 -11.43 21.12 -10.47
N GLN A 266 -10.90 19.90 -10.26
CA GLN A 266 -11.17 19.09 -9.08
C GLN A 266 -10.49 19.70 -7.84
N PHE A 267 -9.26 20.23 -7.99
CA PHE A 267 -8.59 20.95 -6.91
C PHE A 267 -9.35 22.22 -6.51
N VAL A 268 -9.77 23.04 -7.49
CA VAL A 268 -10.58 24.24 -7.24
C VAL A 268 -11.89 23.87 -6.52
N MET A 269 -12.56 22.82 -6.96
CA MET A 269 -13.80 22.33 -6.33
C MET A 269 -13.58 21.95 -4.85
N LEU A 270 -12.45 21.32 -4.48
CA LEU A 270 -12.11 21.03 -3.09
C LEU A 270 -11.83 22.30 -2.28
N VAL A 271 -11.17 23.30 -2.86
CA VAL A 271 -10.93 24.60 -2.20
C VAL A 271 -12.25 25.33 -1.92
N GLU A 272 -13.19 25.27 -2.87
CA GLU A 272 -14.51 25.91 -2.73
C GLU A 272 -15.45 25.13 -1.81
N ASN A 273 -15.38 23.81 -1.80
CA ASN A 273 -16.22 22.93 -1.00
C ASN A 273 -15.41 21.83 -0.28
N PRO A 274 -14.77 22.16 0.86
CA PRO A 274 -14.00 21.19 1.65
C PRO A 274 -14.83 20.00 2.19
N ALA A 275 -16.16 20.08 2.21
CA ALA A 275 -17.04 18.98 2.60
C ALA A 275 -16.96 17.78 1.64
N LEU A 276 -16.38 17.95 0.45
CA LEU A 276 -16.08 16.86 -0.48
C LEU A 276 -14.84 16.04 -0.09
N MET A 277 -14.07 16.42 0.94
CA MET A 277 -12.85 15.73 1.31
C MET A 277 -13.03 14.22 1.56
N PRO A 278 -14.08 13.75 2.23
CA PRO A 278 -14.30 12.32 2.41
C PRO A 278 -14.45 11.56 1.09
N SER A 279 -15.25 12.07 0.14
CA SER A 279 -15.42 11.43 -1.18
C SER A 279 -14.17 11.56 -2.05
N ALA A 280 -13.45 12.66 -1.96
CA ALA A 280 -12.19 12.87 -2.65
C ALA A 280 -11.11 11.88 -2.16
N THR A 281 -11.05 11.61 -0.86
CA THR A 281 -10.12 10.61 -0.29
C THR A 281 -10.39 9.21 -0.86
N GLU A 282 -11.66 8.78 -0.94
CA GLU A 282 -12.00 7.49 -1.55
C GLU A 282 -11.68 7.46 -3.05
N GLU A 283 -11.90 8.56 -3.79
CA GLU A 283 -11.55 8.62 -5.21
C GLU A 283 -10.05 8.60 -5.45
N ILE A 284 -9.26 9.29 -4.62
CA ILE A 284 -7.80 9.20 -4.65
C ILE A 284 -7.34 7.77 -4.41
N LEU A 285 -7.89 7.06 -3.43
CA LEU A 285 -7.56 5.67 -3.13
C LEU A 285 -7.91 4.74 -4.30
N ARG A 286 -9.11 4.89 -4.89
CA ARG A 286 -9.51 4.14 -6.09
C ARG A 286 -8.54 4.38 -7.25
N TRP A 287 -8.22 5.66 -7.50
CA TRP A 287 -7.34 6.09 -8.59
C TRP A 287 -5.92 5.60 -8.42
N ALA A 288 -5.36 5.76 -7.24
CA ALA A 288 -3.98 5.37 -6.92
C ALA A 288 -3.80 3.85 -6.92
N SER A 289 -4.69 3.10 -6.26
CA SER A 289 -4.52 1.64 -6.06
C SER A 289 -3.06 1.29 -5.73
N PRO A 290 -2.49 1.73 -4.57
CA PRO A 290 -1.05 1.66 -4.31
C PRO A 290 -0.48 0.25 -4.38
N VAL A 291 -1.21 -0.76 -3.91
CA VAL A 291 -0.93 -2.17 -4.16
C VAL A 291 -1.73 -2.58 -5.38
N MET A 292 -1.03 -2.99 -6.44
CA MET A 292 -1.69 -3.33 -7.70
C MET A 292 -2.34 -4.70 -7.70
N PHE A 293 -1.73 -5.68 -7.02
CA PHE A 293 -2.26 -7.04 -6.91
C PHE A 293 -1.83 -7.71 -5.61
N PHE A 294 -2.49 -8.83 -5.28
CA PHE A 294 -1.95 -9.89 -4.44
C PHE A 294 -2.14 -11.24 -5.12
N ARG A 295 -1.25 -12.19 -4.81
CA ARG A 295 -1.36 -13.60 -5.16
C ARG A 295 -2.18 -14.34 -4.11
N ARG A 296 -2.84 -15.43 -4.52
CA ARG A 296 -3.41 -16.48 -3.68
C ARG A 296 -3.01 -17.84 -4.24
N ASN A 297 -3.00 -18.84 -3.36
CA ASN A 297 -2.63 -20.19 -3.72
C ASN A 297 -3.87 -21.09 -3.53
N VAL A 298 -4.28 -21.78 -4.58
CA VAL A 298 -5.52 -22.53 -4.59
C VAL A 298 -5.35 -23.85 -3.81
N THR A 299 -6.21 -24.10 -2.81
CA THR A 299 -6.11 -25.25 -1.91
C THR A 299 -6.91 -26.47 -2.41
N ARG A 300 -7.92 -26.25 -3.25
CA ARG A 300 -8.81 -27.28 -3.82
C ARG A 300 -9.25 -26.90 -5.21
N ASP A 301 -9.63 -27.87 -6.02
CA ASP A 301 -10.21 -27.60 -7.36
C ASP A 301 -11.40 -26.66 -7.23
N THR A 302 -11.44 -25.64 -8.08
CA THR A 302 -12.49 -24.62 -8.11
C THR A 302 -12.75 -24.15 -9.54
N GLU A 303 -13.72 -23.29 -9.72
CA GLU A 303 -14.09 -22.72 -11.01
C GLU A 303 -14.42 -21.23 -10.86
N ILE A 304 -13.86 -20.39 -11.73
CA ILE A 304 -14.19 -18.97 -11.84
C ILE A 304 -14.58 -18.69 -13.29
N ARG A 305 -15.78 -18.15 -13.51
CA ARG A 305 -16.32 -17.82 -14.85
C ARG A 305 -16.17 -18.96 -15.87
N GLY A 306 -16.41 -20.21 -15.46
CA GLY A 306 -16.29 -21.39 -16.33
C GLY A 306 -14.85 -21.90 -16.55
N GLN A 307 -13.82 -21.21 -16.01
CA GLN A 307 -12.44 -21.67 -16.04
C GLN A 307 -12.14 -22.57 -14.83
N LYS A 308 -11.71 -23.79 -15.12
CA LYS A 308 -11.33 -24.77 -14.09
C LYS A 308 -9.94 -24.46 -13.56
N ILE A 309 -9.84 -24.17 -12.28
CA ILE A 309 -8.62 -23.84 -11.56
C ILE A 309 -8.32 -25.00 -10.60
N LYS A 310 -7.10 -25.51 -10.64
CA LYS A 310 -6.70 -26.70 -9.88
C LYS A 310 -6.11 -26.35 -8.54
N ALA A 311 -6.23 -27.28 -7.58
CA ALA A 311 -5.45 -27.23 -6.36
C ALA A 311 -3.95 -27.14 -6.70
N GLY A 312 -3.25 -26.20 -6.05
CA GLY A 312 -1.84 -25.87 -6.33
C GLY A 312 -1.64 -24.77 -7.38
N ASP A 313 -2.68 -24.36 -8.11
CA ASP A 313 -2.57 -23.21 -9.02
C ASP A 313 -2.39 -21.90 -8.24
N LYS A 314 -1.74 -20.93 -8.91
CA LYS A 314 -1.59 -19.54 -8.45
C LYS A 314 -2.66 -18.68 -9.08
N VAL A 315 -3.27 -17.79 -8.29
CA VAL A 315 -4.25 -16.80 -8.74
C VAL A 315 -3.77 -15.42 -8.30
N SER A 316 -3.70 -14.47 -9.21
CA SER A 316 -3.43 -13.06 -8.92
C SER A 316 -4.70 -12.22 -9.05
N ILE A 317 -5.02 -11.45 -7.99
CA ILE A 317 -6.19 -10.55 -7.93
C ILE A 317 -5.71 -9.13 -8.12
N TRP A 318 -6.11 -8.49 -9.24
CA TRP A 318 -5.58 -7.18 -9.65
C TRP A 318 -6.51 -6.04 -9.23
N TYR A 319 -6.21 -5.42 -8.08
CA TYR A 319 -6.98 -4.29 -7.53
C TYR A 319 -7.01 -3.09 -8.47
N ILE A 320 -5.86 -2.79 -9.13
CA ILE A 320 -5.75 -1.67 -10.07
C ILE A 320 -6.67 -1.83 -11.30
N SER A 321 -6.94 -3.08 -11.70
CA SER A 321 -7.92 -3.42 -12.72
C SER A 321 -9.35 -3.35 -12.19
N ALA A 322 -9.61 -3.98 -11.04
CA ALA A 322 -10.93 -4.02 -10.41
C ALA A 322 -11.46 -2.61 -10.09
N ASN A 323 -10.59 -1.69 -9.64
CA ASN A 323 -10.92 -0.29 -9.39
C ASN A 323 -11.21 0.52 -10.66
N ARG A 324 -11.10 -0.10 -11.83
CA ARG A 324 -11.44 0.46 -13.15
C ARG A 324 -12.37 -0.45 -13.96
N ASP A 325 -13.09 -1.33 -13.27
CA ASP A 325 -14.10 -2.17 -13.90
C ASP A 325 -15.34 -1.34 -14.27
N GLU A 326 -15.63 -1.28 -15.54
CA GLU A 326 -16.70 -0.49 -16.16
C GLU A 326 -18.10 -0.91 -15.69
N GLU A 327 -18.24 -2.18 -15.24
CA GLU A 327 -19.49 -2.69 -14.71
C GLU A 327 -19.81 -2.15 -13.31
N ILE A 328 -18.78 -1.69 -12.57
CA ILE A 328 -18.91 -1.19 -11.20
C ILE A 328 -18.74 0.33 -11.14
N PHE A 329 -17.80 0.88 -11.91
CA PHE A 329 -17.47 2.30 -11.91
C PHE A 329 -17.79 2.92 -13.27
N PRO A 330 -18.91 3.66 -13.40
CA PRO A 330 -19.16 4.46 -14.61
C PRO A 330 -18.00 5.41 -14.87
N ASP A 331 -17.59 5.51 -16.14
CA ASP A 331 -16.44 6.32 -16.57
C ASP A 331 -15.20 6.10 -15.68
N PRO A 332 -14.67 4.85 -15.58
CA PRO A 332 -13.68 4.47 -14.57
C PRO A 332 -12.33 5.16 -14.75
N PHE A 333 -12.06 5.74 -15.93
CA PHE A 333 -10.85 6.51 -16.26
C PHE A 333 -11.03 8.02 -16.10
N THR A 334 -12.17 8.45 -15.56
CA THR A 334 -12.38 9.85 -15.13
C THR A 334 -12.13 9.94 -13.63
N PHE A 335 -11.25 10.88 -13.24
CA PHE A 335 -11.04 11.23 -11.83
C PHE A 335 -12.12 12.22 -11.42
N ASP A 336 -13.04 11.81 -10.54
CA ASP A 336 -14.13 12.64 -10.03
C ASP A 336 -14.21 12.52 -8.50
N ILE A 337 -13.82 13.57 -7.80
CA ILE A 337 -13.83 13.62 -6.33
C ILE A 337 -15.23 13.52 -5.70
N ARG A 338 -16.30 13.61 -6.51
CA ARG A 338 -17.70 13.46 -6.08
C ARG A 338 -18.24 12.04 -6.30
N ARG A 339 -17.42 11.13 -6.82
CA ARG A 339 -17.86 9.77 -7.16
C ARG A 339 -18.56 9.12 -5.98
N THR A 340 -19.82 8.72 -6.19
CA THR A 340 -20.64 8.01 -5.20
C THR A 340 -21.69 7.13 -5.92
N PRO A 341 -21.84 5.84 -5.57
CA PRO A 341 -20.98 5.11 -4.61
C PRO A 341 -19.54 4.93 -5.13
N ASN A 342 -18.59 4.76 -4.21
CA ASN A 342 -17.18 4.48 -4.52
C ASN A 342 -16.70 3.26 -3.71
N GLN A 343 -17.14 2.07 -4.11
CA GLN A 343 -16.83 0.81 -3.43
C GLN A 343 -15.50 0.21 -3.91
N HIS A 344 -14.43 1.02 -3.89
CA HIS A 344 -13.14 0.57 -4.37
C HIS A 344 -12.52 -0.53 -3.50
N VAL A 345 -11.65 -1.33 -4.09
CA VAL A 345 -10.93 -2.44 -3.44
C VAL A 345 -9.44 -2.12 -3.17
N ALA A 346 -9.07 -0.85 -3.05
CA ALA A 346 -7.69 -0.45 -2.76
C ALA A 346 -7.17 -0.96 -1.40
N PHE A 347 -8.06 -1.28 -0.47
CA PHE A 347 -7.76 -1.92 0.82
C PHE A 347 -8.02 -3.43 0.83
N GLY A 348 -8.23 -4.04 -0.32
CA GLY A 348 -8.66 -5.42 -0.50
C GLY A 348 -10.18 -5.55 -0.69
N GLY A 349 -10.62 -6.69 -1.25
CA GLY A 349 -12.02 -7.00 -1.56
C GLY A 349 -12.87 -7.39 -0.35
N GLY A 350 -12.40 -7.18 0.87
CA GLY A 350 -12.98 -7.69 2.11
C GLY A 350 -12.31 -8.99 2.58
N GLY A 351 -12.95 -9.70 3.52
CA GLY A 351 -12.41 -10.95 4.07
C GLY A 351 -11.32 -10.75 5.13
N PRO A 352 -10.63 -11.84 5.52
CA PRO A 352 -9.71 -11.83 6.65
C PRO A 352 -8.53 -10.88 6.48
N HIS A 353 -8.05 -10.69 5.25
CA HIS A 353 -6.91 -9.84 4.91
C HIS A 353 -7.29 -8.40 4.52
N PHE A 354 -8.50 -7.94 4.82
CA PHE A 354 -8.84 -6.51 4.65
C PHE A 354 -7.83 -5.64 5.40
N CYS A 355 -7.37 -4.56 4.76
CA CYS A 355 -6.28 -3.73 5.28
C CYS A 355 -6.52 -3.28 6.73
N LEU A 356 -5.56 -3.59 7.62
CA LEU A 356 -5.60 -3.21 9.03
C LEU A 356 -5.54 -1.68 9.20
N GLY A 357 -4.70 -1.01 8.40
CA GLY A 357 -4.46 0.43 8.45
C GLY A 357 -5.46 1.28 7.68
N ALA A 358 -6.56 0.71 7.15
CA ALA A 358 -7.47 1.42 6.26
C ALA A 358 -8.06 2.72 6.86
N SER A 359 -8.35 2.73 8.17
CA SER A 359 -8.85 3.92 8.87
C SER A 359 -7.76 4.96 9.06
N LEU A 360 -6.54 4.54 9.37
CA LEU A 360 -5.39 5.43 9.54
C LEU A 360 -5.00 6.11 8.21
N ALA A 361 -4.86 5.34 7.14
CA ALA A 361 -4.54 5.88 5.83
C ALA A 361 -5.57 6.93 5.37
N ARG A 362 -6.88 6.68 5.58
CA ARG A 362 -7.93 7.66 5.29
C ARG A 362 -7.78 8.92 6.10
N LEU A 363 -7.49 8.80 7.39
CA LEU A 363 -7.31 9.94 8.28
C LEU A 363 -6.11 10.79 7.86
N GLU A 364 -4.96 10.16 7.63
CA GLU A 364 -3.74 10.86 7.18
C GLU A 364 -3.97 11.59 5.86
N MET A 365 -4.56 10.92 4.87
CA MET A 365 -4.87 11.51 3.57
C MET A 365 -5.85 12.66 3.69
N SER A 366 -6.96 12.48 4.41
CA SER A 366 -7.95 13.54 4.59
C SER A 366 -7.33 14.78 5.22
N ILE A 367 -6.55 14.62 6.29
CA ILE A 367 -5.92 15.76 6.98
C ILE A 367 -4.88 16.45 6.09
N LEU A 368 -4.05 15.69 5.37
CA LEU A 368 -3.05 16.28 4.46
C LEU A 368 -3.74 17.14 3.38
N PHE A 369 -4.74 16.59 2.69
CA PHE A 369 -5.42 17.32 1.62
C PHE A 369 -6.31 18.43 2.15
N GLU A 370 -6.91 18.32 3.35
CA GLU A 370 -7.60 19.42 4.02
C GLU A 370 -6.66 20.62 4.27
N GLU A 371 -5.47 20.37 4.80
CA GLU A 371 -4.50 21.43 5.05
C GLU A 371 -3.93 22.01 3.75
N LEU A 372 -3.70 21.17 2.74
CA LEU A 372 -3.27 21.63 1.42
C LEU A 372 -4.28 22.60 0.79
N VAL A 373 -5.56 22.24 0.70
CA VAL A 373 -6.59 23.11 0.07
C VAL A 373 -6.86 24.39 0.85
N LYS A 374 -6.56 24.43 2.15
CA LYS A 374 -6.64 25.67 2.96
C LYS A 374 -5.47 26.62 2.70
N ARG A 375 -4.27 26.05 2.51
CA ARG A 375 -3.00 26.80 2.54
C ARG A 375 -2.38 27.03 1.19
N VAL A 376 -2.80 26.31 0.14
CA VAL A 376 -2.29 26.35 -1.23
C VAL A 376 -3.39 26.88 -2.17
N ALA A 377 -3.05 27.88 -2.96
CA ALA A 377 -3.95 28.43 -3.98
C ALA A 377 -3.88 27.64 -5.28
N SER A 378 -2.69 27.20 -5.68
CA SER A 378 -2.47 26.35 -6.85
C SER A 378 -1.23 25.49 -6.68
N VAL A 379 -1.22 24.35 -7.38
CA VAL A 379 -0.08 23.46 -7.49
C VAL A 379 0.21 23.23 -8.97
N GLU A 380 1.47 23.42 -9.37
CA GLU A 380 1.92 23.22 -10.73
C GLU A 380 3.08 22.23 -10.76
N ARG A 381 3.10 21.35 -11.76
CA ARG A 381 4.20 20.42 -11.95
C ARG A 381 5.38 21.14 -12.62
N THR A 382 6.57 21.06 -12.03
CA THR A 382 7.78 21.75 -12.52
C THR A 382 8.76 20.82 -13.23
N GLY A 383 8.49 19.51 -13.24
CA GLY A 383 9.34 18.53 -13.89
C GLY A 383 8.63 17.21 -14.17
N PRO A 384 9.32 16.23 -14.76
CA PRO A 384 8.73 14.92 -15.05
C PRO A 384 8.44 14.14 -13.77
N VAL A 385 7.31 13.45 -13.76
CA VAL A 385 6.99 12.44 -12.72
C VAL A 385 7.89 11.23 -12.94
N LYS A 386 8.56 10.76 -11.88
CA LYS A 386 9.32 9.52 -11.93
C LYS A 386 8.59 8.42 -11.19
N ARG A 387 8.31 7.34 -11.89
CA ARG A 387 7.62 6.18 -11.33
C ARG A 387 8.60 5.15 -10.78
N LEU A 388 8.13 4.38 -9.81
CA LEU A 388 8.84 3.21 -9.30
C LEU A 388 8.80 2.07 -10.35
N ARG A 389 9.92 1.42 -10.59
CA ARG A 389 9.99 0.20 -11.39
C ARG A 389 9.47 -0.98 -10.58
N SER A 390 8.16 -1.19 -10.61
CA SER A 390 7.48 -2.26 -9.86
C SER A 390 6.17 -2.62 -10.54
N ASN A 391 5.91 -3.91 -10.68
CA ASN A 391 4.61 -4.44 -11.08
C ASN A 391 3.69 -4.71 -9.87
N PHE A 392 4.23 -4.58 -8.64
CA PHE A 392 3.50 -4.83 -7.39
C PHE A 392 2.98 -3.52 -6.75
N ILE A 393 3.86 -2.53 -6.60
CA ILE A 393 3.52 -1.22 -6.04
C ILE A 393 3.37 -0.18 -7.15
N ASN A 394 2.21 0.47 -7.21
CA ASN A 394 1.98 1.63 -8.05
C ASN A 394 2.60 2.86 -7.39
N GLY A 395 3.93 2.99 -7.50
CA GLY A 395 4.70 3.99 -6.79
C GLY A 395 5.12 5.18 -7.65
N LEU A 396 5.20 6.36 -7.01
CA LEU A 396 5.91 7.54 -7.52
C LEU A 396 7.14 7.79 -6.66
N LYS A 397 8.31 7.96 -7.31
CA LYS A 397 9.57 8.30 -6.65
C LYS A 397 9.75 9.80 -6.52
N HIS A 398 9.35 10.55 -7.56
CA HIS A 398 9.48 11.99 -7.62
C HIS A 398 8.26 12.62 -8.28
N LEU A 399 7.82 13.73 -7.70
CA LEU A 399 6.79 14.62 -8.23
C LEU A 399 7.21 16.08 -7.94
N PRO A 400 8.07 16.68 -8.80
CA PRO A 400 8.51 18.04 -8.63
C PRO A 400 7.33 19.00 -8.84
N VAL A 401 7.08 19.89 -7.87
CA VAL A 401 5.96 20.83 -7.89
C VAL A 401 6.37 22.22 -7.45
N HIS A 402 5.62 23.21 -7.92
CA HIS A 402 5.57 24.55 -7.36
C HIS A 402 4.27 24.74 -6.60
N LEU A 403 4.35 25.10 -5.33
CA LEU A 403 3.23 25.39 -4.45
C LEU A 403 3.03 26.91 -4.35
N THR A 404 1.89 27.42 -4.80
CA THR A 404 1.53 28.83 -4.60
C THR A 404 0.73 28.96 -3.30
N PRO A 405 1.26 29.62 -2.25
CA PRO A 405 0.54 29.80 -1.00
C PRO A 405 -0.77 30.58 -1.18
N SER A 406 -1.83 30.18 -0.46
CA SER A 406 -3.09 30.92 -0.43
C SER A 406 -2.91 32.25 0.31
N ALA A 407 -3.48 33.34 -0.23
CA ALA A 407 -3.60 34.60 0.47
C ALA A 407 -4.60 34.57 1.66
N ARG A 408 -5.41 33.52 1.75
CA ARG A 408 -6.30 33.29 2.90
C ARG A 408 -5.43 32.91 4.09
N LYS A 409 -5.32 33.84 5.09
CA LYS A 409 -4.69 33.51 6.38
C LYS A 409 -5.42 32.29 6.96
N ALA A 410 -4.66 31.29 7.38
CA ALA A 410 -5.19 30.23 8.25
C ALA A 410 -5.84 30.91 9.47
N ALA A 411 -7.15 30.80 9.57
CA ALA A 411 -7.94 31.35 10.68
C ALA A 411 -7.89 30.35 11.84
#